data_511e74fe8be31ea50b8660ffef726fc2
#
_entry.id   511e74fe8be31ea50b8660ffef726fc2
#
_cell.length_a   1.000
_cell.length_b   1.000
_cell.length_c   1.000
_cell.angle_alpha   90.00
_cell.angle_beta   90.00
_cell.angle_gamma   90.00
#
_symmetry.space_group_name_H-M   'P 1'
#
loop_
_entity.id
_entity.type
_entity.pdbx_description
1 polymer ?
#
loop_
_entity_poly.entity_id
_entity_poly.type
_entity_poly.pdbx_seq_one_letter_code
_entity_poly.pdbx_strand_id
1 'polypeptide(L)'
;MIYKNLSDVTKFVTDEIATRRKDDISFSLCADKPVTSDFLSLVIEDCPPLLMCIKNINYQLQNLGWILEYRLNIAYTNVMPACVICVTDARDFKQAVLSSALFHRRELFVVFEEELSDGLLSMTKTFTKDPELLSCYLQSVRSEMKRIRGCAYCGLQMQLSYTCSYKEYRLRVAELNRAIIDIIHEAKQVGIEDWKKAHAVVSYCVNNWTYGSVSDNPGMEFTAYGAVVKRKAVCMGISLAICMIYKELGIPCRYIQGKRNGEGHAWNMVFIKGGWFYIDVTDAIGAGDPLYHWGMTSFDDERCVDDIQIDDLKCNCSPNFIRTCLER
;
A
#
# COMPACT_ATOMS: atom_id res chain seq x y z
N MET A 1 -7.54 20.07 -41.01
CA MET A 1 -8.96 19.67 -40.72
C MET A 1 -9.60 20.83 -39.97
N ILE A 2 -10.84 21.18 -40.33
CA ILE A 2 -11.54 22.33 -39.70
C ILE A 2 -12.62 21.78 -38.77
N TYR A 3 -12.54 22.16 -37.52
CA TYR A 3 -13.49 21.76 -36.44
C TYR A 3 -14.47 22.90 -36.15
N LYS A 4 -15.69 22.54 -35.76
CA LYS A 4 -16.75 23.50 -35.47
C LYS A 4 -16.92 23.75 -33.97
N ASN A 5 -16.39 22.87 -33.13
CA ASN A 5 -16.46 23.02 -31.67
C ASN A 5 -15.16 22.55 -31.00
N LEU A 6 -14.97 22.99 -29.76
CA LEU A 6 -13.77 22.72 -29.00
C LEU A 6 -13.67 21.25 -28.56
N SER A 7 -14.80 20.59 -28.26
CA SER A 7 -14.82 19.20 -27.83
C SER A 7 -14.25 18.24 -28.88
N ASP A 8 -14.62 18.43 -30.17
CA ASP A 8 -14.09 17.61 -31.26
C ASP A 8 -12.58 17.82 -31.46
N VAL A 9 -12.11 19.06 -31.29
CA VAL A 9 -10.68 19.39 -31.30
C VAL A 9 -9.96 18.72 -30.15
N THR A 10 -10.48 18.84 -28.93
CA THR A 10 -9.87 18.23 -27.74
C THR A 10 -9.71 16.74 -27.93
N LYS A 11 -10.78 16.05 -28.35
CA LYS A 11 -10.73 14.62 -28.63
C LYS A 11 -9.70 14.24 -29.67
N PHE A 12 -9.67 14.97 -30.80
CA PHE A 12 -8.67 14.74 -31.86
C PHE A 12 -7.23 14.88 -31.31
N VAL A 13 -6.97 15.97 -30.58
CA VAL A 13 -5.63 16.23 -30.03
C VAL A 13 -5.27 15.19 -28.97
N THR A 14 -6.21 14.83 -28.10
CA THR A 14 -6.04 13.78 -27.11
C THR A 14 -5.66 12.44 -27.76
N ASP A 15 -6.38 12.04 -28.81
CA ASP A 15 -6.11 10.80 -29.53
C ASP A 15 -4.72 10.81 -30.20
N GLU A 16 -4.32 11.93 -30.83
CA GLU A 16 -2.98 12.05 -31.43
C GLU A 16 -1.86 12.01 -30.40
N ILE A 17 -2.07 12.62 -29.23
CA ILE A 17 -1.11 12.60 -28.11
C ILE A 17 -1.05 11.20 -27.48
N ALA A 18 -2.19 10.58 -27.20
CA ALA A 18 -2.25 9.27 -26.55
C ALA A 18 -1.55 8.19 -27.37
N THR A 19 -1.66 8.26 -28.67
CA THR A 19 -0.98 7.34 -29.60
C THR A 19 0.45 7.75 -29.91
N ARG A 20 0.89 8.96 -29.50
CA ARG A 20 2.22 9.55 -29.79
C ARG A 20 2.59 9.53 -31.26
N ARG A 21 1.61 9.73 -32.14
CA ARG A 21 1.83 9.69 -33.58
C ARG A 21 2.64 10.88 -34.08
N LYS A 22 2.47 12.05 -33.44
CA LYS A 22 3.13 13.30 -33.87
C LYS A 22 3.48 14.17 -32.68
N ASP A 23 4.67 14.76 -32.76
CA ASP A 23 5.09 15.82 -31.83
C ASP A 23 4.50 17.19 -32.22
N ASP A 24 4.18 17.37 -33.49
CA ASP A 24 3.51 18.54 -34.06
C ASP A 24 2.09 18.19 -34.50
N ILE A 25 1.09 18.89 -33.95
CA ILE A 25 -0.33 18.72 -34.31
C ILE A 25 -0.86 20.07 -34.80
N SER A 26 -1.45 20.07 -36.01
CA SER A 26 -2.07 21.26 -36.56
C SER A 26 -3.54 21.02 -36.85
N PHE A 27 -4.37 21.99 -36.51
CA PHE A 27 -5.80 21.97 -36.76
C PHE A 27 -6.35 23.40 -36.92
N SER A 28 -7.54 23.51 -37.46
CA SER A 28 -8.26 24.77 -37.61
C SER A 28 -9.58 24.67 -36.84
N LEU A 29 -9.94 25.72 -36.12
CA LEU A 29 -11.17 25.83 -35.34
C LEU A 29 -11.98 27.05 -35.83
N CYS A 30 -13.26 26.83 -36.12
CA CYS A 30 -14.21 27.92 -36.38
C CYS A 30 -14.65 28.48 -35.00
N ALA A 31 -14.11 29.64 -34.60
CA ALA A 31 -14.48 30.29 -33.36
C ALA A 31 -14.28 31.79 -33.45
N ASP A 32 -15.19 32.57 -32.82
CA ASP A 32 -15.12 34.02 -32.76
C ASP A 32 -14.04 34.53 -31.81
N LYS A 33 -13.59 33.66 -30.87
CA LYS A 33 -12.57 33.99 -29.87
C LYS A 33 -11.54 32.87 -29.75
N PRO A 34 -10.25 33.21 -29.62
CA PRO A 34 -9.23 32.21 -29.34
C PRO A 34 -9.53 31.45 -28.06
N VAL A 35 -9.28 30.14 -28.10
CA VAL A 35 -9.18 29.34 -26.88
C VAL A 35 -7.89 29.78 -26.18
N THR A 36 -8.03 30.54 -25.13
CA THR A 36 -6.90 31.08 -24.37
C THR A 36 -6.58 30.15 -23.21
N SER A 37 -5.34 29.90 -23.02
CA SER A 37 -4.64 29.46 -21.81
C SER A 37 -4.73 27.98 -21.36
N ASP A 38 -5.82 27.24 -21.48
CA ASP A 38 -5.96 25.95 -20.79
C ASP A 38 -6.17 24.73 -21.70
N PHE A 39 -5.63 24.79 -22.94
CA PHE A 39 -5.75 23.66 -23.86
C PHE A 39 -5.13 22.37 -23.30
N LEU A 40 -4.03 22.48 -22.56
CA LEU A 40 -3.42 21.35 -21.88
C LEU A 40 -4.35 20.76 -20.80
N SER A 41 -5.05 21.61 -20.03
CA SER A 41 -6.01 21.14 -19.04
C SER A 41 -7.16 20.39 -19.66
N LEU A 42 -7.71 20.88 -20.78
CA LEU A 42 -8.78 20.20 -21.53
C LEU A 42 -8.36 18.82 -22.03
N VAL A 43 -7.14 18.70 -22.57
CA VAL A 43 -6.58 17.42 -23.04
C VAL A 43 -6.39 16.45 -21.87
N ILE A 44 -5.98 16.95 -20.71
CA ILE A 44 -5.80 16.10 -19.53
C ILE A 44 -7.14 15.70 -18.91
N GLU A 45 -8.14 16.58 -18.92
CA GLU A 45 -9.49 16.25 -18.47
C GLU A 45 -10.13 15.15 -19.34
N ASP A 46 -9.88 15.16 -20.65
CA ASP A 46 -10.33 14.13 -21.59
C ASP A 46 -9.55 12.81 -21.40
N CYS A 47 -8.26 12.89 -21.05
CA CYS A 47 -7.40 11.72 -20.83
C CYS A 47 -6.40 11.99 -19.68
N PRO A 48 -6.78 11.81 -18.41
CA PRO A 48 -5.96 12.11 -17.24
C PRO A 48 -4.55 11.50 -17.24
N PRO A 49 -4.30 10.27 -17.75
CA PRO A 49 -2.96 9.70 -17.84
C PRO A 49 -1.95 10.57 -18.59
N LEU A 50 -2.40 11.40 -19.50
CA LEU A 50 -1.53 12.30 -20.27
C LEU A 50 -0.81 13.34 -19.41
N LEU A 51 -1.35 13.65 -18.23
CA LEU A 51 -0.67 14.50 -17.26
C LEU A 51 0.78 14.04 -16.98
N MET A 52 1.00 12.73 -16.85
CA MET A 52 2.32 12.17 -16.59
C MET A 52 3.16 12.00 -17.86
N CYS A 53 2.52 11.95 -19.03
CA CYS A 53 3.17 11.69 -20.30
C CYS A 53 3.69 12.94 -21.00
N ILE A 54 3.07 14.09 -20.73
CA ILE A 54 3.40 15.36 -21.39
C ILE A 54 4.36 16.15 -20.49
N LYS A 55 5.47 16.60 -21.05
CA LYS A 55 6.39 17.52 -20.38
C LYS A 55 5.97 18.97 -20.58
N ASN A 56 5.62 19.34 -21.81
CA ASN A 56 5.18 20.68 -22.18
C ASN A 56 4.37 20.64 -23.48
N ILE A 57 3.43 21.59 -23.64
CA ILE A 57 2.77 21.90 -24.89
C ILE A 57 2.98 23.38 -25.18
N ASN A 58 3.61 23.69 -26.30
CA ASN A 58 3.68 25.03 -26.84
C ASN A 58 2.70 25.13 -28.01
N TYR A 59 2.07 26.27 -28.20
CA TYR A 59 1.22 26.47 -29.35
C TYR A 59 1.47 27.81 -30.06
N GLN A 60 1.27 27.81 -31.36
CA GLN A 60 1.21 28.99 -32.17
C GLN A 60 -0.22 29.15 -32.70
N LEU A 61 -0.73 30.37 -32.66
CA LEU A 61 -2.06 30.71 -33.13
C LEU A 61 -1.99 31.72 -34.25
N GLN A 62 -2.62 31.42 -35.38
CA GLN A 62 -2.86 32.36 -36.45
C GLN A 62 -4.37 32.62 -36.58
N ASN A 63 -4.75 33.89 -36.46
CA ASN A 63 -6.13 34.31 -36.63
C ASN A 63 -6.38 34.75 -38.08
N LEU A 64 -7.25 34.04 -38.76
CA LEU A 64 -7.65 34.29 -40.16
C LEU A 64 -9.11 34.81 -40.22
N GLY A 65 -9.60 35.47 -39.21
CA GLY A 65 -10.96 35.96 -39.10
C GLY A 65 -11.89 34.95 -38.44
N TRP A 66 -12.64 34.20 -39.23
CA TRP A 66 -13.57 33.17 -38.73
C TRP A 66 -12.90 31.82 -38.42
N ILE A 67 -11.63 31.69 -38.76
CA ILE A 67 -10.85 30.47 -38.58
C ILE A 67 -9.62 30.77 -37.77
N LEU A 68 -9.44 30.03 -36.71
CA LEU A 68 -8.24 30.04 -35.85
C LEU A 68 -7.40 28.80 -36.19
N GLU A 69 -6.19 29.02 -36.67
CA GLU A 69 -5.26 27.94 -36.96
C GLU A 69 -4.31 27.77 -35.79
N TYR A 70 -4.30 26.57 -35.24
CA TYR A 70 -3.42 26.17 -34.16
C TYR A 70 -2.35 25.22 -34.65
N ARG A 71 -1.13 25.45 -34.19
CA ARG A 71 -0.04 24.51 -34.33
C ARG A 71 0.51 24.23 -32.94
N LEU A 72 0.36 22.99 -32.46
CA LEU A 72 0.86 22.49 -31.18
C LEU A 72 2.20 21.83 -31.38
N ASN A 73 3.16 22.13 -30.52
CA ASN A 73 4.42 21.39 -30.38
C ASN A 73 4.47 20.77 -28.99
N ILE A 74 4.59 19.45 -28.93
CA ILE A 74 4.42 18.65 -27.72
C ILE A 74 5.73 17.97 -27.37
N ALA A 75 6.21 18.26 -26.18
CA ALA A 75 7.33 17.56 -25.59
C ALA A 75 6.82 16.48 -24.61
N TYR A 76 7.25 15.25 -24.82
CA TYR A 76 6.86 14.10 -24.02
C TYR A 76 7.88 13.78 -22.92
N THR A 77 7.40 13.13 -21.86
CA THR A 77 8.21 12.36 -20.91
C THR A 77 8.48 10.96 -21.49
N ASN A 78 9.21 10.14 -20.77
CA ASN A 78 9.39 8.72 -21.13
C ASN A 78 8.21 7.83 -20.67
N VAL A 79 7.21 8.41 -20.00
CA VAL A 79 6.05 7.67 -19.47
C VAL A 79 5.02 7.46 -20.57
N MET A 80 4.55 6.22 -20.74
CA MET A 80 3.47 5.86 -21.63
C MET A 80 2.12 5.94 -20.90
N PRO A 81 1.02 6.36 -21.55
CA PRO A 81 -0.30 6.41 -20.92
C PRO A 81 -0.72 5.08 -20.26
N ALA A 82 -0.42 3.96 -20.91
CA ALA A 82 -0.72 2.63 -20.37
C ALA A 82 0.06 2.26 -19.10
N CYS A 83 1.08 3.04 -18.73
CA CYS A 83 1.86 2.85 -17.49
C CYS A 83 1.33 3.70 -16.33
N VAL A 84 0.35 4.56 -16.58
CA VAL A 84 -0.22 5.47 -15.58
C VAL A 84 -1.51 4.87 -15.03
N ILE A 85 -1.63 4.81 -13.72
CA ILE A 85 -2.81 4.26 -13.04
C ILE A 85 -3.69 5.43 -12.59
N CYS A 86 -4.94 5.44 -13.01
CA CYS A 86 -5.94 6.35 -12.46
C CYS A 86 -6.47 5.76 -11.15
N VAL A 87 -6.45 6.55 -10.08
CA VAL A 87 -6.98 6.18 -8.78
C VAL A 87 -8.10 7.13 -8.39
N THR A 88 -9.16 6.57 -7.82
CA THR A 88 -10.38 7.30 -7.49
C THR A 88 -10.55 7.50 -5.99
N ASP A 89 -9.80 6.77 -5.18
CA ASP A 89 -9.82 6.89 -3.72
C ASP A 89 -8.53 6.36 -3.07
N ALA A 90 -8.48 6.45 -1.75
CA ALA A 90 -7.35 5.98 -0.94
C ALA A 90 -7.11 4.46 -1.04
N ARG A 91 -8.18 3.66 -1.23
CA ARG A 91 -8.10 2.21 -1.37
C ARG A 91 -7.44 1.84 -2.70
N ASP A 92 -7.91 2.44 -3.79
CA ASP A 92 -7.32 2.23 -5.12
C ASP A 92 -5.85 2.60 -5.15
N PHE A 93 -5.51 3.72 -4.48
CA PHE A 93 -4.13 4.16 -4.36
C PHE A 93 -3.27 3.13 -3.62
N LYS A 94 -3.73 2.65 -2.46
CA LYS A 94 -3.02 1.60 -1.72
C LYS A 94 -2.84 0.34 -2.57
N GLN A 95 -3.87 -0.08 -3.29
CA GLN A 95 -3.81 -1.27 -4.17
C GLN A 95 -2.83 -1.09 -5.33
N ALA A 96 -2.75 0.09 -5.92
CA ALA A 96 -1.77 0.41 -6.96
C ALA A 96 -0.33 0.30 -6.43
N VAL A 97 -0.07 0.83 -5.23
CA VAL A 97 1.23 0.75 -4.57
C VAL A 97 1.57 -0.70 -4.19
N LEU A 98 0.63 -1.43 -3.59
CA LEU A 98 0.82 -2.83 -3.21
C LEU A 98 1.10 -3.72 -4.42
N SER A 99 0.33 -3.56 -5.51
CA SER A 99 0.56 -4.28 -6.76
C SER A 99 1.96 -4.00 -7.34
N SER A 100 2.42 -2.75 -7.27
CA SER A 100 3.76 -2.39 -7.71
C SER A 100 4.84 -3.01 -6.80
N ALA A 101 4.62 -3.02 -5.48
CA ALA A 101 5.54 -3.59 -4.51
C ALA A 101 5.66 -5.12 -4.64
N LEU A 102 4.59 -5.84 -4.89
CA LEU A 102 4.59 -7.29 -5.11
C LEU A 102 5.47 -7.72 -6.31
N PHE A 103 5.61 -6.86 -7.29
CA PHE A 103 6.49 -7.08 -8.46
C PHE A 103 7.82 -6.33 -8.37
N HIS A 104 8.12 -5.71 -7.23
CA HIS A 104 9.31 -4.89 -7.02
C HIS A 104 9.52 -3.84 -8.13
N ARG A 105 8.44 -3.26 -8.63
CA ARG A 105 8.53 -2.15 -9.58
C ARG A 105 9.14 -0.95 -8.87
N ARG A 106 10.12 -0.32 -9.50
CA ARG A 106 10.83 0.82 -8.91
C ARG A 106 10.13 2.15 -9.14
N GLU A 107 9.26 2.20 -10.12
CA GLU A 107 8.51 3.41 -10.47
C GLU A 107 7.03 3.10 -10.56
N LEU A 108 6.23 4.03 -10.08
CA LEU A 108 4.78 4.02 -10.17
C LEU A 108 4.31 5.42 -10.51
N PHE A 109 3.43 5.52 -11.49
CA PHE A 109 2.80 6.77 -11.93
C PHE A 109 1.30 6.66 -11.70
N VAL A 110 0.76 7.57 -10.92
CA VAL A 110 -0.68 7.64 -10.66
C VAL A 110 -1.23 9.02 -10.98
N VAL A 111 -2.50 9.07 -11.35
CA VAL A 111 -3.26 10.29 -11.59
C VAL A 111 -4.58 10.19 -10.83
N PHE A 112 -5.01 11.29 -10.25
CA PHE A 112 -6.19 11.41 -9.39
C PHE A 112 -6.74 12.84 -9.42
N GLU A 113 -7.97 13.01 -8.97
CA GLU A 113 -8.58 14.33 -8.80
C GLU A 113 -7.88 15.13 -7.71
N GLU A 114 -7.73 16.45 -7.93
CA GLU A 114 -6.96 17.35 -7.05
C GLU A 114 -7.43 17.31 -5.59
N GLU A 115 -8.71 17.08 -5.36
CA GLU A 115 -9.31 16.97 -4.03
C GLU A 115 -8.70 15.88 -3.16
N LEU A 116 -8.20 14.80 -3.78
CA LEU A 116 -7.56 13.68 -3.08
C LEU A 116 -6.09 13.93 -2.71
N SER A 117 -5.49 15.02 -3.22
CA SER A 117 -4.04 15.20 -3.24
C SER A 117 -3.39 15.17 -1.85
N ASP A 118 -3.96 15.87 -0.87
CA ASP A 118 -3.38 15.97 0.47
C ASP A 118 -3.49 14.65 1.23
N GLY A 119 -4.62 13.94 1.08
CA GLY A 119 -4.85 12.63 1.67
C GLY A 119 -3.88 11.58 1.14
N LEU A 120 -3.77 11.49 -0.20
CA LEU A 120 -2.88 10.51 -0.84
C LEU A 120 -1.40 10.81 -0.57
N LEU A 121 -1.01 12.09 -0.56
CA LEU A 121 0.37 12.47 -0.21
C LEU A 121 0.69 12.14 1.26
N SER A 122 -0.26 12.31 2.16
CA SER A 122 -0.09 11.89 3.55
C SER A 122 0.10 10.37 3.68
N MET A 123 -0.66 9.58 2.93
CA MET A 123 -0.54 8.12 2.91
C MET A 123 0.86 7.66 2.48
N THR A 124 1.53 8.34 1.55
CA THR A 124 2.89 7.94 1.11
C THR A 124 3.89 7.89 2.27
N LYS A 125 3.69 8.72 3.30
CA LYS A 125 4.56 8.78 4.50
C LYS A 125 4.37 7.57 5.42
N THR A 126 3.22 6.88 5.32
CA THR A 126 2.88 5.73 6.17
C THR A 126 3.23 4.40 5.51
N PHE A 127 3.49 4.35 4.20
CA PHE A 127 3.72 3.12 3.47
C PHE A 127 4.92 2.29 3.97
N THR A 128 5.95 2.93 4.48
CA THR A 128 7.09 2.21 5.09
C THR A 128 6.79 1.61 6.47
N LYS A 129 5.57 1.84 6.98
CA LYS A 129 5.05 1.24 8.21
C LYS A 129 3.86 0.31 7.93
N ASP A 130 3.37 0.26 6.71
CA ASP A 130 2.24 -0.58 6.32
C ASP A 130 2.64 -2.05 6.31
N PRO A 131 1.94 -2.94 7.04
CA PRO A 131 2.31 -4.35 7.16
C PRO A 131 2.37 -5.10 5.83
N GLU A 132 1.43 -4.81 4.92
CA GLU A 132 1.39 -5.47 3.61
C GLU A 132 2.58 -5.06 2.73
N LEU A 133 2.94 -3.78 2.76
CA LEU A 133 4.08 -3.24 2.02
C LEU A 133 5.42 -3.65 2.63
N LEU A 134 5.50 -3.74 3.97
CA LEU A 134 6.67 -4.30 4.66
C LEU A 134 6.88 -5.77 4.30
N SER A 135 5.81 -6.54 4.13
CA SER A 135 5.92 -7.93 3.66
C SER A 135 6.50 -8.06 2.26
N CYS A 136 6.42 -7.00 1.43
CA CYS A 136 7.07 -6.89 0.13
C CYS A 136 8.51 -6.36 0.20
N TYR A 137 9.08 -6.20 1.40
CA TYR A 137 10.42 -5.66 1.62
C TYR A 137 10.59 -4.21 1.13
N LEU A 138 9.52 -3.43 1.14
CA LEU A 138 9.57 -2.01 0.82
C LEU A 138 10.42 -1.26 1.86
N GLN A 139 11.46 -0.59 1.39
CA GLN A 139 12.42 0.15 2.22
C GLN A 139 12.10 1.65 2.28
N SER A 140 11.85 2.24 1.13
CA SER A 140 11.53 3.67 1.06
C SER A 140 10.60 3.99 -0.09
N VAL A 141 9.86 5.08 0.08
CA VAL A 141 9.02 5.70 -0.93
C VAL A 141 9.44 7.15 -1.06
N ARG A 142 9.74 7.58 -2.28
CA ARG A 142 9.89 8.99 -2.64
C ARG A 142 8.79 9.34 -3.60
N SER A 143 8.15 10.47 -3.42
CA SER A 143 7.04 10.91 -4.27
C SER A 143 7.26 12.35 -4.73
N GLU A 144 6.95 12.59 -6.00
CA GLU A 144 6.97 13.91 -6.62
C GLU A 144 5.61 14.16 -7.25
N MET A 145 4.98 15.27 -6.87
CA MET A 145 3.68 15.64 -7.36
C MET A 145 3.79 16.57 -8.56
N LYS A 146 3.01 16.28 -9.59
CA LYS A 146 2.84 17.09 -10.78
C LYS A 146 1.46 17.72 -10.78
N ARG A 147 1.42 19.04 -10.86
CA ARG A 147 0.18 19.84 -10.96
C ARG A 147 0.26 20.76 -12.17
N ILE A 148 -0.88 20.98 -12.80
CA ILE A 148 -1.06 21.98 -13.85
C ILE A 148 -2.14 22.95 -13.36
N ARG A 149 -1.85 24.23 -13.44
CA ARG A 149 -2.80 25.26 -12.99
C ARG A 149 -4.09 25.18 -13.78
N GLY A 150 -5.22 25.15 -13.08
CA GLY A 150 -6.55 25.07 -13.69
C GLY A 150 -6.96 23.66 -14.15
N CYS A 151 -6.16 22.63 -13.90
CA CYS A 151 -6.50 21.23 -14.17
C CYS A 151 -7.11 20.59 -12.91
N ALA A 152 -8.20 19.84 -13.09
CA ALA A 152 -8.86 19.13 -12.01
C ALA A 152 -8.07 17.90 -11.53
N TYR A 153 -7.01 17.50 -12.25
CA TYR A 153 -6.21 16.32 -11.95
C TYR A 153 -4.80 16.66 -11.49
N CYS A 154 -4.32 15.84 -10.56
CA CYS A 154 -2.93 15.82 -10.11
C CYS A 154 -2.27 14.49 -10.50
N GLY A 155 -0.96 14.52 -10.75
CA GLY A 155 -0.14 13.33 -10.96
C GLY A 155 0.86 13.13 -9.83
N LEU A 156 1.13 11.88 -9.48
CA LEU A 156 2.15 11.50 -8.52
C LEU A 156 3.10 10.50 -9.16
N GLN A 157 4.37 10.86 -9.28
CA GLN A 157 5.45 9.94 -9.59
C GLN A 157 6.03 9.43 -8.28
N MET A 158 6.08 8.11 -8.14
CA MET A 158 6.65 7.46 -6.97
C MET A 158 7.84 6.61 -7.34
N GLN A 159 8.90 6.71 -6.54
CA GLN A 159 10.06 5.84 -6.59
C GLN A 159 10.05 4.93 -5.37
N LEU A 160 10.03 3.63 -5.62
CA LEU A 160 9.98 2.59 -4.61
C LEU A 160 11.35 1.89 -4.53
N SER A 161 11.89 1.74 -3.33
CA SER A 161 13.10 0.95 -3.12
C SER A 161 12.83 -0.21 -2.18
N TYR A 162 13.61 -1.27 -2.32
CA TYR A 162 13.42 -2.53 -1.62
C TYR A 162 14.72 -2.98 -0.97
N THR A 163 14.63 -3.68 0.15
CA THR A 163 15.80 -4.21 0.89
C THR A 163 16.44 -5.42 0.22
N CYS A 164 15.78 -6.03 -0.77
CA CYS A 164 16.31 -7.16 -1.52
C CYS A 164 15.94 -7.09 -3.00
N SER A 165 16.57 -7.92 -3.83
CA SER A 165 16.21 -8.05 -5.24
C SER A 165 14.89 -8.81 -5.41
N TYR A 166 14.21 -8.63 -6.55
CA TYR A 166 12.97 -9.37 -6.86
C TYR A 166 13.17 -10.89 -6.88
N LYS A 167 14.31 -11.37 -7.38
CA LYS A 167 14.66 -12.79 -7.38
C LYS A 167 14.76 -13.32 -5.95
N GLU A 168 15.43 -12.60 -5.10
CA GLU A 168 15.59 -12.96 -3.68
C GLU A 168 14.25 -12.90 -2.93
N TYR A 169 13.45 -11.87 -3.16
CA TYR A 169 12.09 -11.77 -2.66
C TYR A 169 11.26 -13.01 -2.99
N ARG A 170 11.25 -13.43 -4.26
CA ARG A 170 10.52 -14.63 -4.71
C ARG A 170 10.96 -15.90 -4.00
N LEU A 171 12.27 -16.08 -3.78
CA LEU A 171 12.80 -17.22 -3.02
C LEU A 171 12.35 -17.17 -1.56
N ARG A 172 12.48 -16.03 -0.91
CA ARG A 172 12.07 -15.85 0.49
C ARG A 172 10.57 -16.09 0.68
N VAL A 173 9.73 -15.61 -0.23
CA VAL A 173 8.28 -15.86 -0.19
C VAL A 173 7.98 -17.35 -0.32
N ALA A 174 8.66 -18.07 -1.21
CA ALA A 174 8.46 -19.51 -1.38
C ALA A 174 8.89 -20.31 -0.12
N GLU A 175 10.01 -19.96 0.48
CA GLU A 175 10.49 -20.58 1.74
C GLU A 175 9.55 -20.25 2.91
N LEU A 176 9.13 -18.98 3.03
CA LEU A 176 8.20 -18.53 4.06
C LEU A 176 6.86 -19.28 3.98
N ASN A 177 6.28 -19.37 2.78
CA ASN A 177 5.00 -20.06 2.59
C ASN A 177 5.10 -21.55 2.94
N ARG A 178 6.21 -22.21 2.60
CA ARG A 178 6.44 -23.60 2.99
C ARG A 178 6.50 -23.76 4.50
N ALA A 179 7.28 -22.93 5.18
CA ALA A 179 7.41 -22.98 6.63
C ALA A 179 6.09 -22.62 7.36
N ILE A 180 5.28 -21.70 6.81
CA ILE A 180 3.94 -21.41 7.33
C ILE A 180 3.02 -22.63 7.21
N ILE A 181 3.07 -23.39 6.09
CA ILE A 181 2.26 -24.59 5.91
C ILE A 181 2.58 -25.63 7.00
N ASP A 182 3.84 -25.80 7.36
CA ASP A 182 4.26 -26.73 8.42
C ASP A 182 3.67 -26.30 9.78
N ILE A 183 3.74 -25.03 10.13
CA ILE A 183 3.13 -24.48 11.37
C ILE A 183 1.61 -24.69 11.38
N ILE A 184 0.95 -24.44 10.25
CA ILE A 184 -0.49 -24.63 10.11
C ILE A 184 -0.88 -26.10 10.28
N HIS A 185 -0.09 -26.99 9.72
CA HIS A 185 -0.31 -28.43 9.87
C HIS A 185 -0.29 -28.83 11.34
N GLU A 186 0.70 -28.41 12.11
CA GLU A 186 0.77 -28.66 13.55
C GLU A 186 -0.43 -28.02 14.30
N ALA A 187 -0.76 -26.78 14.00
CA ALA A 187 -1.87 -26.09 14.67
C ALA A 187 -3.23 -26.74 14.41
N LYS A 188 -3.44 -27.37 13.25
CA LYS A 188 -4.68 -28.07 12.92
C LYS A 188 -4.85 -29.41 13.66
N GLN A 189 -3.80 -29.98 14.22
CA GLN A 189 -3.87 -31.25 14.98
C GLN A 189 -4.56 -31.06 16.35
N VAL A 190 -4.58 -29.86 16.91
CA VAL A 190 -5.14 -29.62 18.25
C VAL A 190 -6.67 -29.52 18.28
N GLY A 191 -7.32 -29.48 17.11
CA GLY A 191 -8.79 -29.47 17.00
C GLY A 191 -9.30 -28.48 15.94
N ILE A 192 -10.62 -28.44 15.78
CA ILE A 192 -11.29 -27.67 14.74
C ILE A 192 -11.57 -26.21 15.19
N GLU A 193 -11.56 -25.94 16.47
CA GLU A 193 -11.90 -24.64 17.04
C GLU A 193 -10.81 -23.60 16.80
N ASP A 194 -11.19 -22.42 16.31
CA ASP A 194 -10.22 -21.39 15.93
C ASP A 194 -9.35 -20.91 17.11
N TRP A 195 -9.90 -20.82 18.30
CA TRP A 195 -9.13 -20.43 19.48
C TRP A 195 -8.05 -21.47 19.84
N LYS A 196 -8.31 -22.76 19.67
CA LYS A 196 -7.31 -23.82 19.90
C LYS A 196 -6.18 -23.74 18.89
N LYS A 197 -6.53 -23.57 17.60
CA LYS A 197 -5.52 -23.38 16.55
C LYS A 197 -4.69 -22.11 16.78
N ALA A 198 -5.36 -20.99 17.13
CA ALA A 198 -4.69 -19.73 17.42
C ALA A 198 -3.71 -19.87 18.61
N HIS A 199 -4.13 -20.51 19.70
CA HIS A 199 -3.27 -20.76 20.84
C HIS A 199 -2.11 -21.72 20.51
N ALA A 200 -2.36 -22.76 19.70
CA ALA A 200 -1.31 -23.68 19.27
C ALA A 200 -0.23 -22.98 18.45
N VAL A 201 -0.59 -22.01 17.61
CA VAL A 201 0.39 -21.15 16.92
C VAL A 201 1.26 -20.39 17.90
N VAL A 202 0.66 -19.76 18.93
CA VAL A 202 1.46 -19.05 19.96
C VAL A 202 2.37 -20.01 20.72
N SER A 203 1.87 -21.20 21.07
CA SER A 203 2.68 -22.24 21.72
C SER A 203 3.86 -22.67 20.84
N TYR A 204 3.63 -22.83 19.53
CA TYR A 204 4.70 -23.11 18.58
C TYR A 204 5.74 -21.98 18.57
N CYS A 205 5.30 -20.70 18.53
CA CYS A 205 6.19 -19.54 18.53
C CYS A 205 7.05 -19.49 19.78
N VAL A 206 6.45 -19.65 20.96
CA VAL A 206 7.17 -19.67 22.25
C VAL A 206 8.24 -20.75 22.30
N ASN A 207 7.95 -21.92 21.76
CA ASN A 207 8.89 -23.05 21.77
C ASN A 207 9.98 -22.98 20.70
N ASN A 208 9.77 -22.24 19.62
CA ASN A 208 10.63 -22.31 18.43
C ASN A 208 11.28 -20.98 18.03
N TRP A 209 10.75 -19.83 18.49
CA TRP A 209 11.25 -18.52 18.08
C TRP A 209 11.97 -17.82 19.23
N THR A 210 12.89 -16.92 18.88
CA THR A 210 13.61 -16.09 19.84
C THR A 210 13.49 -14.61 19.45
N TYR A 211 13.41 -13.74 20.47
CA TYR A 211 13.45 -12.30 20.25
C TYR A 211 14.87 -11.81 20.00
N GLY A 212 15.08 -10.99 18.97
CA GLY A 212 16.36 -10.32 18.71
C GLY A 212 16.70 -10.14 17.23
N SER A 213 17.88 -9.59 16.99
CA SER A 213 18.40 -9.30 15.66
C SER A 213 18.96 -10.55 14.96
N VAL A 214 18.83 -10.62 13.65
CA VAL A 214 19.41 -11.66 12.79
C VAL A 214 20.81 -11.21 12.38
N SER A 215 21.85 -11.78 13.00
CA SER A 215 23.25 -11.36 12.82
C SER A 215 23.73 -11.44 11.38
N ASP A 216 23.33 -12.49 10.66
CA ASP A 216 23.83 -12.78 9.30
C ASP A 216 23.15 -11.97 8.22
N ASN A 217 22.06 -11.25 8.54
CA ASN A 217 21.28 -10.49 7.57
C ASN A 217 20.49 -9.38 8.26
N PRO A 218 21.13 -8.23 8.55
CA PRO A 218 20.52 -7.10 9.24
C PRO A 218 19.24 -6.63 8.53
N GLY A 219 18.19 -6.39 9.30
CA GLY A 219 16.86 -5.99 8.79
C GLY A 219 15.89 -7.15 8.59
N MET A 220 16.35 -8.41 8.59
CA MET A 220 15.49 -9.59 8.52
C MET A 220 14.58 -9.73 9.74
N GLU A 221 15.05 -9.32 10.89
CA GLU A 221 14.32 -9.36 12.16
C GLU A 221 13.01 -8.56 12.13
N PHE A 222 12.88 -7.61 11.21
CA PHE A 222 11.66 -6.83 11.02
C PHE A 222 10.64 -7.50 10.09
N THR A 223 10.94 -8.68 9.57
CA THR A 223 10.10 -9.37 8.57
C THR A 223 9.52 -10.68 9.11
N ALA A 224 8.38 -11.10 8.55
CA ALA A 224 7.81 -12.42 8.84
C ALA A 224 8.78 -13.58 8.49
N TYR A 225 9.63 -13.39 7.47
CA TYR A 225 10.67 -14.36 7.12
C TYR A 225 11.69 -14.56 8.25
N GLY A 226 12.10 -13.48 8.91
CA GLY A 226 12.96 -13.54 10.10
C GLY A 226 12.34 -14.39 11.21
N ALA A 227 11.06 -14.16 11.54
CA ALA A 227 10.36 -14.92 12.56
C ALA A 227 10.18 -16.40 12.17
N VAL A 228 9.62 -16.67 10.99
CA VAL A 228 9.19 -18.02 10.60
C VAL A 228 10.36 -18.90 10.14
N VAL A 229 11.23 -18.37 9.26
CA VAL A 229 12.29 -19.15 8.63
C VAL A 229 13.59 -19.09 9.44
N LYS A 230 13.98 -17.89 9.90
CA LYS A 230 15.19 -17.73 10.73
C LYS A 230 14.94 -17.97 12.21
N ARG A 231 13.66 -18.09 12.63
CA ARG A 231 13.22 -18.31 14.00
C ARG A 231 13.74 -17.22 14.97
N LYS A 232 14.02 -16.04 14.43
CA LYS A 232 14.54 -14.91 15.21
C LYS A 232 14.04 -13.60 14.62
N ALA A 233 13.32 -12.81 15.42
CA ALA A 233 12.77 -11.54 14.98
C ALA A 233 12.51 -10.61 16.18
N VAL A 234 12.25 -9.33 15.88
CA VAL A 234 11.72 -8.36 16.83
C VAL A 234 10.18 -8.31 16.72
N CYS A 235 9.55 -7.52 17.60
CA CYS A 235 8.08 -7.42 17.69
C CYS A 235 7.37 -7.25 16.33
N MET A 236 7.90 -6.41 15.45
CA MET A 236 7.34 -6.20 14.11
C MET A 236 7.32 -7.49 13.28
N GLY A 237 8.45 -8.18 13.17
CA GLY A 237 8.56 -9.42 12.38
C GLY A 237 7.69 -10.54 12.94
N ILE A 238 7.62 -10.66 14.27
CA ILE A 238 6.76 -11.63 14.98
C ILE A 238 5.29 -11.33 14.67
N SER A 239 4.85 -10.08 14.85
CA SER A 239 3.46 -9.69 14.64
C SER A 239 3.01 -9.83 13.18
N LEU A 240 3.89 -9.53 12.21
CA LEU A 240 3.63 -9.78 10.78
C LEU A 240 3.45 -11.27 10.49
N ALA A 241 4.32 -12.13 11.06
CA ALA A 241 4.24 -13.56 10.89
C ALA A 241 2.92 -14.13 11.44
N ILE A 242 2.50 -13.67 12.62
CA ILE A 242 1.21 -14.06 13.22
C ILE A 242 0.03 -13.70 12.31
N CYS A 243 0.01 -12.47 11.76
CA CYS A 243 -1.04 -12.10 10.80
C CYS A 243 -1.08 -13.02 9.58
N MET A 244 0.07 -13.39 9.03
CA MET A 244 0.14 -14.29 7.87
C MET A 244 -0.35 -15.69 8.21
N ILE A 245 0.11 -16.27 9.32
CA ILE A 245 -0.29 -17.61 9.76
C ILE A 245 -1.80 -17.67 10.05
N TYR A 246 -2.34 -16.68 10.77
CA TYR A 246 -3.76 -16.66 11.09
C TYR A 246 -4.64 -16.45 9.88
N LYS A 247 -4.21 -15.62 8.92
CA LYS A 247 -4.90 -15.47 7.63
C LYS A 247 -5.04 -16.81 6.90
N GLU A 248 -3.99 -17.61 6.85
CA GLU A 248 -4.01 -18.95 6.23
C GLU A 248 -4.84 -19.98 7.03
N LEU A 249 -5.01 -19.77 8.33
CA LEU A 249 -5.93 -20.55 9.17
C LEU A 249 -7.38 -20.10 9.05
N GLY A 250 -7.67 -18.99 8.33
CA GLY A 250 -8.99 -18.38 8.25
C GLY A 250 -9.40 -17.62 9.51
N ILE A 251 -8.44 -17.29 10.38
CA ILE A 251 -8.68 -16.56 11.63
C ILE A 251 -8.39 -15.07 11.39
N PRO A 252 -9.40 -14.19 11.49
CA PRO A 252 -9.17 -12.75 11.32
C PRO A 252 -8.16 -12.23 12.34
N CYS A 253 -7.12 -11.55 11.83
CA CYS A 253 -6.05 -11.00 12.64
C CYS A 253 -5.68 -9.61 12.14
N ARG A 254 -5.36 -8.69 13.05
CA ARG A 254 -4.89 -7.34 12.75
C ARG A 254 -3.50 -7.14 13.34
N TYR A 255 -2.64 -6.54 12.56
CA TYR A 255 -1.35 -6.01 13.02
C TYR A 255 -1.60 -4.67 13.71
N ILE A 256 -1.07 -4.50 14.90
CA ILE A 256 -1.17 -3.26 15.68
C ILE A 256 0.24 -2.72 15.88
N GLN A 257 0.39 -1.44 15.63
CA GLN A 257 1.61 -0.70 15.89
C GLN A 257 1.31 0.44 16.85
N GLY A 258 2.24 0.70 17.77
CA GLY A 258 2.08 1.76 18.75
C GLY A 258 3.29 1.86 19.65
N LYS A 259 3.07 2.26 20.88
CA LYS A 259 4.10 2.35 21.91
C LYS A 259 3.73 1.48 23.10
N ARG A 260 4.75 0.94 23.75
CA ARG A 260 4.68 0.26 25.03
C ARG A 260 5.73 0.89 25.95
N ASN A 261 5.31 1.41 27.10
CA ASN A 261 6.19 2.12 28.03
C ASN A 261 7.04 3.21 27.34
N GLY A 262 6.45 3.93 26.38
CA GLY A 262 7.12 4.98 25.61
C GLY A 262 7.96 4.51 24.41
N GLU A 263 8.26 3.23 24.28
CA GLU A 263 9.03 2.64 23.16
C GLU A 263 8.12 2.09 22.07
N GLY A 264 8.58 2.18 20.80
CA GLY A 264 7.86 1.61 19.67
C GLY A 264 7.67 0.11 19.81
N HIS A 265 6.44 -0.39 19.64
CA HIS A 265 6.10 -1.78 19.78
C HIS A 265 5.03 -2.21 18.77
N ALA A 266 5.00 -3.51 18.46
CA ALA A 266 4.00 -4.11 17.60
C ALA A 266 3.44 -5.39 18.23
N TRP A 267 2.12 -5.55 18.11
CA TRP A 267 1.38 -6.73 18.60
C TRP A 267 0.20 -7.04 17.69
N ASN A 268 -0.72 -7.89 18.09
CA ASN A 268 -1.84 -8.28 17.26
C ASN A 268 -3.18 -8.17 18.01
N MET A 269 -4.26 -8.05 17.21
CA MET A 269 -5.61 -8.42 17.62
C MET A 269 -6.09 -9.60 16.82
N VAL A 270 -6.79 -10.53 17.45
CA VAL A 270 -7.36 -11.73 16.84
C VAL A 270 -8.85 -11.80 17.09
N PHE A 271 -9.63 -12.19 16.08
CA PHE A 271 -11.06 -12.41 16.22
C PHE A 271 -11.35 -13.89 16.46
N ILE A 272 -11.77 -14.22 17.68
CA ILE A 272 -12.08 -15.59 18.08
C ILE A 272 -13.36 -15.61 18.93
N LYS A 273 -14.16 -16.67 18.82
CA LYS A 273 -15.42 -16.82 19.57
C LYS A 273 -16.34 -15.59 19.57
N GLY A 274 -16.39 -14.88 18.42
CA GLY A 274 -17.27 -13.72 18.24
C GLY A 274 -16.75 -12.38 18.78
N GLY A 275 -15.48 -12.29 19.20
CA GLY A 275 -14.90 -11.06 19.70
C GLY A 275 -13.44 -10.84 19.32
N TRP A 276 -13.02 -9.57 19.38
CA TRP A 276 -11.63 -9.18 19.20
C TRP A 276 -10.89 -9.21 20.53
N PHE A 277 -9.69 -9.79 20.52
CA PHE A 277 -8.80 -9.88 21.68
C PHE A 277 -7.39 -9.47 21.29
N TYR A 278 -6.68 -8.85 22.24
CA TYR A 278 -5.26 -8.57 22.09
C TYR A 278 -4.44 -9.83 22.37
N ILE A 279 -3.38 -9.98 21.61
CA ILE A 279 -2.33 -10.97 21.84
C ILE A 279 -0.97 -10.31 21.61
N ASP A 280 -0.02 -10.63 22.48
CA ASP A 280 1.37 -10.19 22.30
C ASP A 280 2.30 -11.41 22.33
N VAL A 281 2.60 -11.92 21.16
CA VAL A 281 3.45 -13.11 21.01
C VAL A 281 4.91 -12.79 21.34
N THR A 282 5.33 -11.52 21.22
CA THR A 282 6.66 -11.09 21.65
C THR A 282 6.84 -11.27 23.14
N ASP A 283 5.84 -10.84 23.92
CA ASP A 283 5.84 -10.99 25.37
C ASP A 283 5.73 -12.45 25.80
N ALA A 284 4.87 -13.23 25.12
CA ALA A 284 4.76 -14.66 25.35
C ALA A 284 6.10 -15.40 25.17
N ILE A 285 6.84 -15.05 24.10
CA ILE A 285 8.20 -15.58 23.86
C ILE A 285 9.15 -15.16 24.99
N GLY A 286 9.13 -13.89 25.39
CA GLY A 286 9.97 -13.37 26.46
C GLY A 286 9.70 -14.01 27.81
N ALA A 287 8.44 -14.31 28.10
CA ALA A 287 8.01 -14.99 29.33
C ALA A 287 8.21 -16.52 29.29
N GLY A 288 8.37 -17.11 28.10
CA GLY A 288 8.35 -18.56 27.92
C GLY A 288 6.98 -19.20 28.21
N ASP A 289 5.90 -18.39 28.16
CA ASP A 289 4.53 -18.82 28.49
C ASP A 289 3.57 -18.43 27.36
N PRO A 290 2.96 -19.40 26.66
CA PRO A 290 2.01 -19.14 25.58
C PRO A 290 0.71 -18.45 26.01
N LEU A 291 0.40 -18.42 27.30
CA LEU A 291 -0.78 -17.75 27.84
C LEU A 291 -0.49 -16.30 28.27
N TYR A 292 0.79 -15.93 28.35
CA TYR A 292 1.16 -14.58 28.74
C TYR A 292 0.75 -13.58 27.66
N HIS A 293 -0.05 -12.60 28.02
CA HIS A 293 -0.66 -11.61 27.11
C HIS A 293 -1.41 -12.22 25.90
N TRP A 294 -2.06 -13.38 26.12
CA TRP A 294 -2.91 -14.02 25.12
C TRP A 294 -4.40 -13.86 25.47
N GLY A 295 -5.18 -13.36 24.51
CA GLY A 295 -6.61 -13.20 24.67
C GLY A 295 -7.03 -12.10 25.64
N MET A 296 -6.28 -11.03 25.70
CA MET A 296 -6.53 -9.90 26.58
C MET A 296 -7.59 -8.97 26.00
N THR A 297 -8.40 -8.36 26.86
CA THR A 297 -9.31 -7.27 26.48
C THR A 297 -8.69 -5.89 26.69
N SER A 298 -7.68 -5.83 27.55
CA SER A 298 -6.81 -4.68 27.80
C SER A 298 -5.45 -5.19 28.30
N PHE A 299 -4.44 -4.37 28.23
CA PHE A 299 -3.15 -4.65 28.86
C PHE A 299 -3.06 -3.92 30.19
N ASP A 300 -2.25 -4.44 31.08
CA ASP A 300 -1.92 -3.86 32.38
C ASP A 300 -0.68 -2.94 32.34
N ASP A 301 -0.02 -2.84 31.19
CA ASP A 301 1.08 -1.92 30.93
C ASP A 301 0.63 -0.67 30.16
N GLU A 302 1.50 0.34 30.08
CA GLU A 302 1.25 1.57 29.31
C GLU A 302 1.41 1.30 27.82
N ARG A 303 0.28 1.02 27.16
CA ARG A 303 0.21 0.89 25.68
C ARG A 303 -0.68 1.95 25.08
N CYS A 304 -0.22 2.55 23.99
CA CYS A 304 -1.04 3.38 23.12
C CYS A 304 -0.87 2.93 21.67
N VAL A 305 -1.98 2.97 20.93
CA VAL A 305 -2.01 2.67 19.49
C VAL A 305 -1.70 3.95 18.71
N ASP A 306 -0.95 3.85 17.62
CA ASP A 306 -0.74 4.99 16.73
C ASP A 306 -2.09 5.44 16.13
N ASP A 307 -2.36 6.75 16.09
CA ASP A 307 -3.67 7.42 15.90
C ASP A 307 -4.53 6.98 14.68
N ILE A 308 -3.99 6.22 13.76
CA ILE A 308 -4.66 5.89 12.49
C ILE A 308 -5.62 4.68 12.62
N GLN A 309 -5.66 3.98 13.76
CA GLN A 309 -6.33 2.68 13.89
C GLN A 309 -7.42 2.60 14.99
N ILE A 310 -7.70 3.68 15.71
CA ILE A 310 -8.45 3.61 16.98
C ILE A 310 -9.95 3.38 16.82
N ASP A 311 -10.60 3.86 15.76
CA ASP A 311 -12.07 3.90 15.69
C ASP A 311 -12.74 2.51 15.59
N ASP A 312 -12.02 1.47 15.16
CA ASP A 312 -12.54 0.10 14.98
C ASP A 312 -12.08 -0.91 16.06
N LEU A 313 -11.26 -0.51 17.03
CA LEU A 313 -10.52 -1.42 17.94
C LEU A 313 -11.22 -1.68 19.28
N LYS A 314 -12.52 -1.50 19.38
CA LYS A 314 -13.23 -1.82 20.62
C LYS A 314 -13.28 -3.34 20.84
N CYS A 315 -12.57 -3.79 21.86
CA CYS A 315 -12.72 -5.14 22.38
C CYS A 315 -14.07 -5.25 23.10
N ASN A 316 -15.01 -5.99 22.52
CA ASN A 316 -16.39 -6.06 23.01
C ASN A 316 -16.66 -7.24 23.95
N CYS A 317 -15.60 -7.90 24.46
CA CYS A 317 -15.73 -9.14 25.23
C CYS A 317 -15.38 -8.97 26.70
N SER A 318 -15.93 -9.86 27.54
CA SER A 318 -15.60 -9.92 28.98
C SER A 318 -14.12 -10.34 29.17
N PRO A 319 -13.35 -9.70 30.09
CA PRO A 319 -11.96 -10.05 30.37
C PRO A 319 -11.73 -11.53 30.73
N ASN A 320 -12.70 -12.20 31.28
CA ASN A 320 -12.59 -13.59 31.72
C ASN A 320 -13.02 -14.63 30.67
N PHE A 321 -13.46 -14.19 29.49
CA PHE A 321 -14.06 -15.09 28.51
C PHE A 321 -13.10 -16.17 28.00
N ILE A 322 -11.89 -15.79 27.65
CA ILE A 322 -10.89 -16.75 27.12
C ILE A 322 -10.33 -17.65 28.22
N ARG A 323 -10.08 -17.11 29.43
CA ARG A 323 -9.62 -17.92 30.56
C ARG A 323 -10.61 -19.05 30.88
N THR A 324 -11.90 -18.74 30.88
CA THR A 324 -12.98 -19.74 31.06
C THR A 324 -13.05 -20.76 29.91
N CYS A 325 -12.60 -20.40 28.71
CA CYS A 325 -12.55 -21.32 27.57
C CYS A 325 -11.34 -22.25 27.60
N LEU A 326 -10.23 -21.83 28.23
CA LEU A 326 -9.01 -22.63 28.34
C LEU A 326 -9.08 -23.63 29.53
N GLU A 327 -9.92 -23.34 30.54
CA GLU A 327 -10.09 -24.19 31.72
C GLU A 327 -11.14 -25.32 31.51
N ARG A 328 -11.79 -25.37 30.32
CA ARG A 328 -12.73 -26.42 29.89
C ARG A 328 -12.14 -27.23 28.75
#